data_060b2e759662ef58b05c7b336341b690
#
_entry.id   060b2e759662ef58b05c7b336341b690
#
_cell.length_a   1.000
_cell.length_b   1.000
_cell.length_c   1.000
_cell.angle_alpha   90.00
_cell.angle_beta   90.00
_cell.angle_gamma   90.00
#
_symmetry.space_group_name_H-M   'P 1'
#
loop_
_entity.id
_entity.type
_entity.pdbx_description
1 polymer ?
#
loop_
_entity_poly.entity_id
_entity_poly.type
_entity_poly.pdbx_seq_one_letter_code
_entity_poly.pdbx_strand_id
1 'polypeptide(L)'
;AGELYVYNWGEYFDPDALAMFEDETGIKVTYDEYETNEVMYPIISNGAASYDLVCPSDYMVQRMISENLVEEINFDNVPNIKYVDTKYMDASKEFDPENKYSVPYLWGTVGILYNKTMVKEPVDSWGILWDTKYKDNILMQKSVRDAFGITLKYLGYSLNSTDEKQLEEAKQKLIEQKKSGVVQ
;
A
#
# COMPACT_ATOMS: atom_id res chain seq x y z
N ALA A 1 -17.97 25.57 10.79
CA ALA A 1 -17.93 24.28 10.14
C ALA A 1 -16.88 24.34 9.03
N GLY A 2 -15.98 23.41 9.01
CA GLY A 2 -14.96 23.25 7.97
C GLY A 2 -15.33 22.10 7.02
N GLU A 3 -14.55 21.94 5.96
CA GLU A 3 -14.58 20.80 5.08
C GLU A 3 -13.22 20.12 5.14
N LEU A 4 -13.21 18.78 5.05
CA LEU A 4 -12.01 17.96 5.05
C LEU A 4 -12.06 17.02 3.84
N TYR A 5 -11.03 17.04 3.01
CA TYR A 5 -10.90 16.21 1.83
C TYR A 5 -9.90 15.09 2.10
N VAL A 6 -10.39 13.84 2.06
CA VAL A 6 -9.61 12.64 2.38
C VAL A 6 -9.52 11.73 1.16
N TYR A 7 -8.32 11.26 0.84
CA TYR A 7 -8.07 10.34 -0.26
C TYR A 7 -7.41 9.07 0.27
N ASN A 8 -8.12 7.95 0.24
CA ASN A 8 -7.71 6.72 0.89
C ASN A 8 -7.96 5.50 -0.01
N TRP A 9 -7.53 4.34 0.44
CA TRP A 9 -7.83 3.06 -0.16
C TRP A 9 -9.31 2.73 -0.02
N GLY A 10 -9.86 2.00 -0.99
CA GLY A 10 -11.20 1.46 -0.89
C GLY A 10 -11.35 0.54 0.34
N GLU A 11 -12.49 0.64 1.01
CA GLU A 11 -12.87 -0.18 2.17
C GLU A 11 -11.91 -0.09 3.39
N TYR A 12 -11.07 0.95 3.46
CA TYR A 12 -10.18 1.15 4.61
C TYR A 12 -10.81 1.94 5.74
N PHE A 13 -11.97 2.52 5.52
CA PHE A 13 -12.67 3.33 6.51
C PHE A 13 -14.13 2.89 6.66
N ASP A 14 -14.59 2.79 7.92
CA ASP A 14 -15.98 2.52 8.22
C ASP A 14 -16.80 3.79 7.98
N PRO A 15 -17.83 3.77 7.13
CA PRO A 15 -18.68 4.93 6.90
C PRO A 15 -19.34 5.48 8.18
N ASP A 16 -19.65 4.61 9.15
CA ASP A 16 -20.21 5.04 10.43
C ASP A 16 -19.21 5.88 11.24
N ALA A 17 -17.90 5.59 11.12
CA ALA A 17 -16.86 6.38 11.78
C ALA A 17 -16.73 7.78 11.16
N LEU A 18 -16.93 7.93 9.85
CA LEU A 18 -16.98 9.25 9.21
C LEU A 18 -18.18 10.05 9.71
N ALA A 19 -19.36 9.43 9.77
CA ALA A 19 -20.58 10.08 10.29
C ALA A 19 -20.39 10.52 11.75
N MET A 20 -19.79 9.68 12.59
CA MET A 20 -19.48 10.03 14.00
C MET A 20 -18.55 11.24 14.08
N PHE A 21 -17.50 11.28 13.23
CA PHE A 21 -16.56 12.41 13.20
C PHE A 21 -17.28 13.70 12.78
N GLU A 22 -18.13 13.66 11.76
CA GLU A 22 -18.92 14.81 11.32
C GLU A 22 -19.88 15.30 12.42
N ASP A 23 -20.54 14.38 13.12
CA ASP A 23 -21.48 14.71 14.21
C ASP A 23 -20.75 15.33 15.41
N GLU A 24 -19.56 14.83 15.76
CA GLU A 24 -18.79 15.33 16.91
C GLU A 24 -18.12 16.67 16.63
N THR A 25 -17.64 16.88 15.40
CA THR A 25 -16.79 18.04 15.07
C THR A 25 -17.54 19.13 14.31
N GLY A 26 -18.62 18.81 13.62
CA GLY A 26 -19.28 19.67 12.65
C GLY A 26 -18.47 19.89 11.38
N ILE A 27 -17.38 19.16 11.16
CA ILE A 27 -16.53 19.21 9.96
C ILE A 27 -17.08 18.20 8.95
N LYS A 28 -17.38 18.66 7.75
CA LYS A 28 -17.85 17.79 6.67
C LYS A 28 -16.70 17.09 6.01
N VAL A 29 -16.82 15.77 5.77
CA VAL A 29 -15.77 14.97 5.13
C VAL A 29 -16.19 14.60 3.71
N THR A 30 -15.36 14.99 2.74
CA THR A 30 -15.39 14.46 1.38
C THR A 30 -14.35 13.36 1.29
N TYR A 31 -14.81 12.13 1.08
CA TYR A 31 -13.96 10.94 1.10
C TYR A 31 -13.92 10.31 -0.29
N ASP A 32 -12.75 10.34 -0.91
CA ASP A 32 -12.48 9.72 -2.20
C ASP A 32 -11.61 8.49 -2.04
N GLU A 33 -11.76 7.52 -2.94
CA GLU A 33 -11.06 6.24 -2.89
C GLU A 33 -10.16 6.03 -4.10
N TYR A 34 -9.09 5.25 -3.90
CA TYR A 34 -8.22 4.78 -4.97
C TYR A 34 -7.83 3.31 -4.79
N GLU A 35 -7.44 2.66 -5.90
CA GLU A 35 -7.10 1.24 -5.91
C GLU A 35 -5.60 0.97 -5.72
N THR A 36 -4.74 1.88 -6.19
CA THR A 36 -3.27 1.72 -6.13
C THR A 36 -2.58 3.05 -5.93
N ASN A 37 -1.35 3.04 -5.36
CA ASN A 37 -0.53 4.25 -5.26
C ASN A 37 -0.23 4.86 -6.63
N GLU A 38 -0.13 4.03 -7.68
CA GLU A 38 0.15 4.46 -9.04
C GLU A 38 -1.02 5.25 -9.66
N VAL A 39 -2.24 5.05 -9.17
CA VAL A 39 -3.43 5.85 -9.54
C VAL A 39 -3.48 7.13 -8.71
N MET A 40 -3.24 7.05 -7.41
CA MET A 40 -3.31 8.19 -6.49
C MET A 40 -2.21 9.22 -6.78
N TYR A 41 -0.96 8.77 -6.91
CA TYR A 41 0.21 9.64 -7.00
C TYR A 41 0.13 10.68 -8.13
N PRO A 42 -0.25 10.37 -9.39
CA PRO A 42 -0.37 11.37 -10.45
C PRO A 42 -1.40 12.46 -10.15
N ILE A 43 -2.46 12.14 -9.42
CA ILE A 43 -3.50 13.11 -9.06
C ILE A 43 -2.93 14.15 -8.11
N ILE A 44 -2.17 13.72 -7.10
CA ILE A 44 -1.54 14.61 -6.14
C ILE A 44 -0.39 15.39 -6.79
N SER A 45 0.53 14.70 -7.48
CA SER A 45 1.75 15.33 -8.02
C SER A 45 1.48 16.35 -9.13
N ASN A 46 0.41 16.16 -9.89
CA ASN A 46 0.01 17.10 -10.94
C ASN A 46 -0.90 18.22 -10.43
N GLY A 47 -1.28 18.20 -9.15
CA GLY A 47 -2.21 19.18 -8.60
C GLY A 47 -3.62 19.12 -9.21
N ALA A 48 -4.01 17.95 -9.72
CA ALA A 48 -5.32 17.76 -10.35
C ALA A 48 -6.47 17.84 -9.33
N ALA A 49 -6.19 17.50 -8.07
CA ALA A 49 -7.09 17.68 -6.95
C ALA A 49 -6.27 18.05 -5.70
N SER A 50 -6.91 18.74 -4.76
CA SER A 50 -6.32 19.10 -3.48
C SER A 50 -6.99 18.29 -2.38
N TYR A 51 -6.20 17.57 -1.61
CA TYR A 51 -6.64 16.80 -0.45
C TYR A 51 -5.91 17.28 0.79
N ASP A 52 -6.62 17.27 1.92
CA ASP A 52 -6.04 17.58 3.22
C ASP A 52 -5.31 16.37 3.81
N LEU A 53 -5.82 15.16 3.55
CA LEU A 53 -5.23 13.91 4.00
C LEU A 53 -5.18 12.89 2.87
N VAL A 54 -4.06 12.21 2.76
CA VAL A 54 -3.86 11.06 1.87
C VAL A 54 -3.30 9.88 2.67
N CYS A 55 -3.65 8.66 2.30
CA CYS A 55 -3.23 7.45 3.00
C CYS A 55 -2.39 6.52 2.10
N PRO A 56 -1.20 6.90 1.66
CA PRO A 56 -0.35 6.08 0.81
C PRO A 56 0.37 4.97 1.58
N SER A 57 0.94 4.01 0.84
CA SER A 57 1.89 3.07 1.42
C SER A 57 3.21 3.76 1.78
N ASP A 58 3.97 3.15 2.68
CA ASP A 58 5.25 3.61 3.21
C ASP A 58 6.23 4.12 2.15
N TYR A 59 6.50 3.32 1.11
CA TYR A 59 7.39 3.71 0.01
C TYR A 59 6.91 4.94 -0.78
N MET A 60 5.59 5.14 -0.84
CA MET A 60 5.00 6.29 -1.52
C MET A 60 5.05 7.53 -0.61
N VAL A 61 4.86 7.37 0.70
CA VAL A 61 5.13 8.45 1.69
C VAL A 61 6.56 8.95 1.52
N GLN A 62 7.55 8.05 1.49
CA GLN A 62 8.96 8.41 1.30
C GLN A 62 9.18 9.23 0.03
N ARG A 63 8.58 8.80 -1.07
CA ARG A 63 8.64 9.50 -2.34
C ARG A 63 8.00 10.89 -2.25
N MET A 64 6.80 10.99 -1.70
CA MET A 64 6.06 12.24 -1.57
C MET A 64 6.82 13.26 -0.68
N ILE A 65 7.48 12.80 0.39
CA ILE A 65 8.37 13.63 1.21
C ILE A 65 9.52 14.16 0.36
N SER A 66 10.21 13.29 -0.38
CA SER A 66 11.38 13.67 -1.20
C SER A 66 11.04 14.66 -2.33
N GLU A 67 9.80 14.65 -2.77
CA GLU A 67 9.28 15.53 -3.82
C GLU A 67 8.53 16.76 -3.28
N ASN A 68 8.51 16.97 -1.95
CA ASN A 68 7.82 18.07 -1.25
C ASN A 68 6.32 18.15 -1.59
N LEU A 69 5.66 17.00 -1.66
CA LEU A 69 4.22 16.88 -1.93
C LEU A 69 3.37 16.79 -0.65
N VAL A 70 4.00 16.73 0.51
CA VAL A 70 3.36 16.66 1.82
C VAL A 70 3.97 17.69 2.76
N GLU A 71 3.18 18.14 3.73
CA GLU A 71 3.59 19.09 4.74
C GLU A 71 3.86 18.43 6.09
N GLU A 72 4.68 19.06 6.93
CA GLU A 72 4.92 18.58 8.29
C GLU A 72 3.65 18.69 9.14
N ILE A 73 3.37 17.65 9.90
CA ILE A 73 2.24 17.60 10.83
C ILE A 73 2.59 18.39 12.09
N ASN A 74 1.73 19.32 12.47
CA ASN A 74 1.82 19.93 13.78
C ASN A 74 1.21 18.99 14.84
N PHE A 75 2.04 18.19 15.49
CA PHE A 75 1.63 17.21 16.50
C PHE A 75 1.04 17.82 17.77
N ASP A 76 1.23 19.10 18.04
CA ASP A 76 0.54 19.78 19.14
C ASP A 76 -0.98 19.77 18.92
N ASN A 77 -1.42 19.71 17.66
CA ASN A 77 -2.83 19.59 17.27
C ASN A 77 -3.33 18.13 17.18
N VAL A 78 -2.45 17.16 17.42
CA VAL A 78 -2.78 15.72 17.30
C VAL A 78 -2.58 14.99 18.65
N PRO A 79 -3.32 15.37 19.71
CA PRO A 79 -3.10 14.84 21.07
C PRO A 79 -3.31 13.32 21.17
N ASN A 80 -4.04 12.73 20.24
CA ASN A 80 -4.32 11.30 20.19
C ASN A 80 -3.15 10.47 19.65
N ILE A 81 -2.08 11.09 19.15
CA ILE A 81 -0.85 10.38 18.75
C ILE A 81 -0.30 9.49 19.87
N LYS A 82 -0.54 9.84 21.13
CA LYS A 82 -0.16 9.05 22.30
C LYS A 82 -0.79 7.65 22.36
N TYR A 83 -1.84 7.39 21.58
CA TYR A 83 -2.49 6.09 21.49
C TYR A 83 -1.93 5.21 20.36
N VAL A 84 -1.09 5.77 19.50
CA VAL A 84 -0.38 4.98 18.47
C VAL A 84 0.77 4.25 19.16
N ASP A 85 0.83 2.94 18.97
CA ASP A 85 1.89 2.10 19.52
C ASP A 85 3.26 2.57 18.98
N THR A 86 4.20 2.79 19.89
CA THR A 86 5.56 3.25 19.57
C THR A 86 6.29 2.33 18.59
N LYS A 87 5.99 1.03 18.60
CA LYS A 87 6.52 0.07 17.63
C LYS A 87 6.26 0.49 16.16
N TYR A 88 5.05 1.01 15.89
CA TYR A 88 4.71 1.43 14.54
C TYR A 88 5.28 2.81 14.21
N MET A 89 5.35 3.70 15.19
CA MET A 89 6.05 4.98 15.03
C MET A 89 7.55 4.78 14.78
N ASP A 90 8.18 3.81 15.44
CA ASP A 90 9.59 3.48 15.23
C ASP A 90 9.82 2.84 13.84
N ALA A 91 8.91 1.97 13.40
CA ALA A 91 8.97 1.39 12.06
C ALA A 91 8.81 2.44 10.96
N SER A 92 8.00 3.48 11.19
CA SER A 92 7.81 4.57 10.22
C SER A 92 9.07 5.38 9.95
N LYS A 93 10.05 5.36 10.86
CA LYS A 93 11.33 6.08 10.67
C LYS A 93 12.15 5.57 9.48
N GLU A 94 11.84 4.39 8.94
CA GLU A 94 12.47 3.90 7.73
C GLU A 94 12.12 4.75 6.49
N PHE A 95 10.96 5.38 6.46
CA PHE A 95 10.48 6.19 5.34
C PHE A 95 10.15 7.64 5.72
N ASP A 96 9.95 7.94 6.98
CA ASP A 96 9.76 9.27 7.58
C ASP A 96 10.68 9.38 8.81
N PRO A 97 11.98 9.67 8.61
CA PRO A 97 13.03 9.49 9.64
C PRO A 97 12.79 10.24 10.95
N GLU A 98 12.07 11.35 10.90
CA GLU A 98 11.76 12.16 12.09
C GLU A 98 10.29 12.01 12.52
N ASN A 99 9.51 11.15 11.84
CA ASN A 99 8.05 11.03 12.02
C ASN A 99 7.33 12.39 11.96
N LYS A 100 7.67 13.21 11.00
CA LYS A 100 7.12 14.56 10.87
C LYS A 100 5.92 14.65 9.92
N TYR A 101 5.84 13.74 8.95
CA TYR A 101 4.93 13.86 7.82
C TYR A 101 3.80 12.83 7.86
N SER A 102 3.91 11.80 8.68
CA SER A 102 2.98 10.70 8.66
C SER A 102 2.62 10.16 10.05
N VAL A 103 1.43 9.55 10.12
CA VAL A 103 0.98 8.76 11.27
C VAL A 103 0.61 7.37 10.77
N PRO A 104 1.17 6.29 11.35
CA PRO A 104 0.77 4.94 10.99
C PRO A 104 -0.73 4.71 11.17
N TYR A 105 -1.39 4.22 10.12
CA TYR A 105 -2.82 3.97 10.14
C TYR A 105 -3.13 2.47 10.16
N LEU A 106 -2.74 1.76 9.12
CA LEU A 106 -2.89 0.31 9.00
C LEU A 106 -1.58 -0.34 8.58
N TRP A 107 -1.42 -1.59 8.97
CA TRP A 107 -0.33 -2.44 8.50
C TRP A 107 -0.86 -3.83 8.17
N GLY A 108 -0.15 -4.55 7.34
CA GLY A 108 -0.51 -5.89 6.97
C GLY A 108 0.65 -6.68 6.38
N THR A 109 0.38 -7.94 6.08
CA THR A 109 1.32 -8.81 5.40
C THR A 109 0.73 -9.30 4.09
N VAL A 110 1.58 -9.43 3.08
CA VAL A 110 1.21 -10.08 1.82
C VAL A 110 1.41 -11.58 1.95
N GLY A 111 0.41 -12.35 1.54
CA GLY A 111 0.44 -13.80 1.60
C GLY A 111 -0.33 -14.45 0.47
N ILE A 112 -0.26 -15.77 0.39
CA ILE A 112 -1.03 -16.57 -0.57
C ILE A 112 -2.32 -17.02 0.09
N LEU A 113 -3.45 -16.54 -0.41
CA LEU A 113 -4.76 -17.07 -0.10
C LEU A 113 -5.12 -18.15 -1.11
N TYR A 114 -5.47 -19.33 -0.65
CA TYR A 114 -5.81 -20.44 -1.55
C TYR A 114 -7.01 -21.28 -1.08
N ASN A 115 -7.72 -21.83 -2.04
CA ASN A 115 -8.85 -22.70 -1.78
C ASN A 115 -8.37 -24.14 -1.47
N LYS A 116 -8.47 -24.57 -0.22
CA LYS A 116 -8.08 -25.91 0.24
C LYS A 116 -8.86 -27.05 -0.42
N THR A 117 -10.00 -26.78 -1.06
CA THR A 117 -10.72 -27.80 -1.81
C THR A 117 -10.13 -28.05 -3.20
N MET A 118 -9.40 -27.08 -3.74
CA MET A 118 -8.76 -27.15 -5.07
C MET A 118 -7.25 -27.45 -4.97
N VAL A 119 -6.56 -26.81 -4.04
CA VAL A 119 -5.12 -26.99 -3.80
C VAL A 119 -4.94 -27.98 -2.65
N LYS A 120 -4.40 -29.18 -2.95
CA LYS A 120 -4.24 -30.28 -1.99
C LYS A 120 -2.82 -30.41 -1.46
N GLU A 121 -1.84 -29.93 -2.19
CA GLU A 121 -0.45 -29.88 -1.77
C GLU A 121 -0.18 -28.74 -0.78
N PRO A 122 0.88 -28.84 0.02
CA PRO A 122 1.35 -27.73 0.86
C PRO A 122 1.69 -26.51 0.01
N VAL A 123 1.24 -25.34 0.45
CA VAL A 123 1.60 -24.05 -0.14
C VAL A 123 2.64 -23.40 0.75
N ASP A 124 3.90 -23.68 0.49
CA ASP A 124 5.06 -23.27 1.28
C ASP A 124 6.04 -22.37 0.51
N SER A 125 5.72 -22.07 -0.75
CA SER A 125 6.55 -21.25 -1.64
C SER A 125 5.71 -20.32 -2.50
N TRP A 126 6.24 -19.14 -2.79
CA TRP A 126 5.71 -18.23 -3.80
C TRP A 126 5.71 -18.85 -5.21
N GLY A 127 6.50 -19.91 -5.44
CA GLY A 127 6.61 -20.60 -6.71
C GLY A 127 5.28 -21.16 -7.25
N ILE A 128 4.30 -21.43 -6.38
CA ILE A 128 2.96 -21.87 -6.79
C ILE A 128 2.29 -20.86 -7.72
N LEU A 129 2.63 -19.57 -7.63
CA LEU A 129 2.09 -18.53 -8.49
C LEU A 129 2.58 -18.61 -9.95
N TRP A 130 3.56 -19.46 -10.23
CA TRP A 130 4.08 -19.77 -11.58
C TRP A 130 3.74 -21.18 -12.03
N ASP A 131 3.04 -21.96 -11.20
CA ASP A 131 2.70 -23.34 -11.53
C ASP A 131 1.53 -23.39 -12.53
N THR A 132 1.85 -23.84 -13.75
CA THR A 132 0.89 -23.94 -14.85
C THR A 132 -0.24 -24.95 -14.60
N LYS A 133 -0.11 -25.80 -13.58
CA LYS A 133 -1.21 -26.66 -13.08
C LYS A 133 -2.43 -25.83 -12.68
N TYR A 134 -2.22 -24.60 -12.23
CA TYR A 134 -3.28 -23.67 -11.79
C TYR A 134 -3.62 -22.62 -12.84
N LYS A 135 -3.35 -22.92 -14.10
CA LYS A 135 -3.65 -22.00 -15.21
C LYS A 135 -5.08 -21.46 -15.11
N ASP A 136 -5.24 -20.17 -15.35
CA ASP A 136 -6.51 -19.43 -15.28
C ASP A 136 -7.18 -19.46 -13.88
N ASN A 137 -6.44 -19.83 -12.81
CA ASN A 137 -6.96 -19.89 -11.45
C ASN A 137 -6.09 -19.10 -10.44
N ILE A 138 -5.13 -18.33 -10.92
CA ILE A 138 -4.28 -17.47 -10.09
C ILE A 138 -4.63 -16.02 -10.34
N LEU A 139 -4.82 -15.28 -9.26
CA LEU A 139 -4.91 -13.83 -9.25
C LEU A 139 -3.63 -13.25 -8.64
N MET A 140 -3.02 -12.32 -9.35
CA MET A 140 -1.91 -11.51 -8.83
C MET A 140 -2.42 -10.13 -8.45
N GLN A 141 -1.78 -9.54 -7.44
CA GLN A 141 -2.06 -8.17 -7.08
C GLN A 141 -1.70 -7.22 -8.23
N LYS A 142 -2.53 -6.19 -8.43
CA LYS A 142 -2.34 -5.15 -9.45
C LYS A 142 -1.24 -4.15 -9.05
N SER A 143 -0.86 -4.12 -7.77
CA SER A 143 0.22 -3.27 -7.27
C SER A 143 1.57 -3.69 -7.84
N VAL A 144 2.28 -2.75 -8.46
CA VAL A 144 3.62 -2.97 -9.01
C VAL A 144 4.59 -3.36 -7.90
N ARG A 145 4.52 -2.67 -6.76
CA ARG A 145 5.41 -2.92 -5.61
C ARG A 145 5.26 -4.33 -5.07
N ASP A 146 4.02 -4.80 -4.89
CA ASP A 146 3.76 -6.13 -4.36
C ASP A 146 4.14 -7.23 -5.35
N ALA A 147 3.80 -7.06 -6.64
CA ALA A 147 4.16 -8.03 -7.67
C ALA A 147 5.68 -8.22 -7.77
N PHE A 148 6.45 -7.12 -7.78
CA PHE A 148 7.91 -7.20 -7.75
C PHE A 148 8.45 -7.76 -6.44
N GLY A 149 7.91 -7.33 -5.30
CA GLY A 149 8.33 -7.79 -3.97
C GLY A 149 8.15 -9.30 -3.80
N ILE A 150 6.99 -9.84 -4.19
CA ILE A 150 6.70 -11.28 -4.21
C ILE A 150 7.71 -12.01 -5.10
N THR A 151 7.96 -11.49 -6.29
CA THR A 151 8.87 -12.11 -7.26
C THR A 151 10.31 -12.09 -6.78
N LEU A 152 10.78 -10.99 -6.22
CA LEU A 152 12.11 -10.89 -5.61
C LEU A 152 12.28 -11.88 -4.47
N LYS A 153 11.27 -12.01 -3.59
CA LYS A 153 11.27 -13.02 -2.52
C LYS A 153 11.32 -14.44 -3.07
N TYR A 154 10.58 -14.73 -4.13
CA TYR A 154 10.63 -16.03 -4.81
C TYR A 154 12.02 -16.35 -5.37
N LEU A 155 12.71 -15.35 -5.91
CA LEU A 155 14.08 -15.47 -6.41
C LEU A 155 15.15 -15.48 -5.30
N GLY A 156 14.76 -15.32 -4.03
CA GLY A 156 15.67 -15.33 -2.88
C GLY A 156 16.30 -13.96 -2.57
N TYR A 157 15.80 -12.90 -3.19
CA TYR A 157 16.29 -11.53 -3.00
C TYR A 157 15.51 -10.77 -1.90
N SER A 158 16.04 -9.62 -1.50
CA SER A 158 15.30 -8.68 -0.66
C SER A 158 14.13 -8.09 -1.46
N LEU A 159 12.95 -8.01 -0.84
CA LEU A 159 11.80 -7.32 -1.45
C LEU A 159 12.06 -5.82 -1.68
N ASN A 160 13.04 -5.25 -0.97
CA ASN A 160 13.48 -3.86 -1.10
C ASN A 160 14.76 -3.71 -1.94
N SER A 161 15.12 -4.73 -2.74
CA SER A 161 16.29 -4.64 -3.60
C SER A 161 16.18 -3.49 -4.59
N THR A 162 17.28 -2.74 -4.72
CA THR A 162 17.50 -1.70 -5.73
C THR A 162 18.54 -2.11 -6.77
N ASP A 163 19.03 -3.35 -6.72
CA ASP A 163 19.99 -3.89 -7.69
C ASP A 163 19.31 -4.09 -9.04
N GLU A 164 19.80 -3.43 -10.06
CA GLU A 164 19.22 -3.43 -11.41
C GLU A 164 19.15 -4.83 -12.03
N LYS A 165 20.11 -5.71 -11.73
CA LYS A 165 20.13 -7.08 -12.26
C LYS A 165 19.04 -7.92 -11.62
N GLN A 166 18.86 -7.80 -10.28
CA GLN A 166 17.80 -8.49 -9.56
C GLN A 166 16.41 -8.00 -9.98
N LEU A 167 16.26 -6.70 -10.20
CA LEU A 167 15.02 -6.12 -10.71
C LEU A 167 14.71 -6.59 -12.13
N GLU A 168 15.72 -6.66 -13.01
CA GLU A 168 15.52 -7.17 -14.37
C GLU A 168 15.18 -8.67 -14.35
N GLU A 169 15.81 -9.48 -13.49
CA GLU A 169 15.47 -10.89 -13.32
C GLU A 169 14.02 -11.08 -12.83
N ALA A 170 13.59 -10.30 -11.83
CA ALA A 170 12.22 -10.29 -11.35
C ALA A 170 11.24 -9.91 -12.46
N LYS A 171 11.55 -8.88 -13.24
CA LYS A 171 10.74 -8.47 -14.38
C LYS A 171 10.60 -9.59 -15.42
N GLN A 172 11.71 -10.27 -15.77
CA GLN A 172 11.65 -11.38 -16.71
C GLN A 172 10.81 -12.53 -16.17
N LYS A 173 10.88 -12.79 -14.86
CA LYS A 173 10.07 -13.81 -14.21
C LYS A 173 8.56 -13.48 -14.22
N LEU A 174 8.19 -12.21 -14.05
CA LEU A 174 6.80 -11.75 -14.20
C LEU A 174 6.33 -11.83 -15.66
N ILE A 175 7.18 -11.52 -16.62
CA ILE A 175 6.88 -11.68 -18.05
C ILE A 175 6.67 -13.17 -18.41
N GLU A 176 7.47 -14.06 -17.87
CA GLU A 176 7.29 -15.51 -18.01
C GLU A 176 5.92 -15.95 -17.46
N GLN A 177 5.58 -15.51 -16.25
CA GLN A 177 4.28 -15.78 -15.63
C GLN A 177 3.13 -15.34 -16.54
N LYS A 178 3.17 -14.10 -17.01
CA LYS A 178 2.14 -13.56 -17.90
C LYS A 178 2.04 -14.34 -19.22
N LYS A 179 3.17 -14.70 -19.83
CA LYS A 179 3.20 -15.48 -21.09
C LYS A 179 2.70 -16.91 -20.91
N SER A 180 2.89 -17.50 -19.75
CA SER A 180 2.38 -18.86 -19.48
C SER A 180 0.86 -18.92 -19.39
N GLY A 181 0.20 -17.77 -19.19
CA GLY A 181 -1.24 -17.66 -19.01
C GLY A 181 -1.73 -18.26 -17.68
N VAL A 182 -0.86 -18.36 -16.68
CA VAL A 182 -1.23 -18.91 -15.37
C VAL A 182 -2.04 -17.90 -14.55
N VAL A 183 -1.83 -16.62 -14.79
CA VAL A 183 -2.54 -15.49 -14.13
C VAL A 183 -3.69 -15.01 -15.02
N GLN A 184 -4.85 -14.76 -14.39
CA GLN A 184 -6.02 -14.14 -15.02
C GLN A 184 -5.80 -12.65 -15.30
#